data_7a591c54e59891ec5b50cc84b34dde95
#
_entry.id   7a591c54e59891ec5b50cc84b34dde95
#
_cell.length_a   1.000
_cell.length_b   1.000
_cell.length_c   1.000
_cell.angle_alpha   90.00
_cell.angle_beta   90.00
_cell.angle_gamma   90.00
#
_symmetry.space_group_name_H-M   'P 1'
#
loop_
_entity.id
_entity.type
_entity.pdbx_description
1 polymer ?
#
loop_
_entity_poly.entity_id
_entity_poly.type
_entity_poly.pdbx_seq_one_letter_code
_entity_poly.pdbx_strand_id
1 'polypeptide(L)'
;MSGGFIKGFAHLGAMQALLEHDIKPNIISGVSAGALAGVFYADGNEPHKVLDYFAGHKFQDLTKLVIPKVGLFELSEFKDFLKSNLKAKKLEELQLPLIITATDLDHGRLAHFHKGDIAERVAASCCMPVLFAPVKIDETYYVDGGLLMNLPVSTIRRVCEKVVAINVSPLMAPKYKMNIVSVALRSYNFMFRSNSFPEREKADLLIEPYNLDGYSNRELEKAEEIFMQGYNATNDILERLQIEKGTIWKAVSYTHL
;
A
#
# COMPACT_ATOMS: atom_id res chain seq x y z
N MET A 1 -3.83 1.12 -4.64
CA MET A 1 -2.58 1.60 -3.99
C MET A 1 -1.62 0.42 -3.85
N SER A 2 -0.38 0.61 -4.31
CA SER A 2 0.65 -0.44 -4.35
C SER A 2 1.27 -0.74 -2.99
N GLY A 3 1.96 -1.86 -2.85
CA GLY A 3 2.94 -2.08 -1.80
C GLY A 3 4.17 -1.19 -1.97
N GLY A 4 4.98 -1.04 -0.92
CA GLY A 4 6.15 -0.15 -0.99
C GLY A 4 6.89 0.09 0.31
N PHE A 5 6.60 -0.64 1.37
CA PHE A 5 7.18 -0.41 2.69
C PHE A 5 6.96 1.03 3.17
N ILE A 6 8.02 1.67 3.69
CA ILE A 6 7.99 3.06 4.17
C ILE A 6 7.54 4.06 3.10
N LYS A 7 7.72 3.74 1.82
CA LYS A 7 7.22 4.56 0.71
C LYS A 7 5.69 4.71 0.71
N GLY A 8 5.00 3.91 1.55
CA GLY A 8 3.57 4.04 1.82
C GLY A 8 3.14 5.44 2.29
N PHE A 9 4.02 6.20 2.93
CA PHE A 9 3.73 7.59 3.28
C PHE A 9 3.48 8.47 2.04
N ALA A 10 4.06 8.14 0.89
CA ALA A 10 3.74 8.82 -0.36
C ALA A 10 2.30 8.56 -0.85
N HIS A 11 1.66 7.43 -0.46
CA HIS A 11 0.23 7.25 -0.70
C HIS A 11 -0.61 8.28 0.02
N LEU A 12 -0.26 8.57 1.29
CA LEU A 12 -0.97 9.58 2.09
C LEU A 12 -0.82 10.96 1.48
N GLY A 13 0.40 11.32 1.03
CA GLY A 13 0.65 12.58 0.34
C GLY A 13 -0.14 12.70 -0.97
N ALA A 14 -0.14 11.64 -1.78
CA ALA A 14 -0.92 11.60 -3.01
C ALA A 14 -2.43 11.71 -2.75
N MET A 15 -2.93 11.03 -1.72
CA MET A 15 -4.34 11.12 -1.32
C MET A 15 -4.71 12.52 -0.83
N GLN A 16 -3.83 13.18 -0.07
CA GLN A 16 -4.01 14.56 0.38
C GLN A 16 -4.19 15.50 -0.82
N ALA A 17 -3.28 15.43 -1.80
CA ALA A 17 -3.38 16.25 -3.00
C ALA A 17 -4.66 15.98 -3.80
N LEU A 18 -5.03 14.71 -3.98
CA LEU A 18 -6.29 14.33 -4.65
C LEU A 18 -7.51 14.94 -3.95
N LEU A 19 -7.55 14.88 -2.61
CA LEU A 19 -8.65 15.46 -1.81
C LEU A 19 -8.75 16.98 -1.97
N GLU A 20 -7.63 17.68 -2.02
CA GLU A 20 -7.58 19.12 -2.23
C GLU A 20 -8.07 19.53 -3.63
N HIS A 21 -8.02 18.60 -4.58
CA HIS A 21 -8.62 18.72 -5.92
C HIS A 21 -10.05 18.15 -6.01
N ASP A 22 -10.72 17.88 -4.87
CA ASP A 22 -12.05 17.28 -4.78
C ASP A 22 -12.19 15.88 -5.40
N ILE A 23 -11.07 15.16 -5.55
CA ILE A 23 -11.04 13.79 -6.04
C ILE A 23 -11.10 12.85 -4.84
N LYS A 24 -12.28 12.30 -4.56
CA LYS A 24 -12.55 11.44 -3.41
C LYS A 24 -12.86 10.01 -3.86
N PRO A 25 -12.24 8.99 -3.26
CA PRO A 25 -12.57 7.60 -3.58
C PRO A 25 -13.92 7.18 -3.00
N ASN A 26 -14.65 6.31 -3.70
CA ASN A 26 -15.83 5.60 -3.19
C ASN A 26 -15.47 4.19 -2.68
N ILE A 27 -14.33 3.67 -3.10
CA ILE A 27 -13.78 2.39 -2.69
C ILE A 27 -12.25 2.47 -2.80
N ILE A 28 -11.56 1.78 -1.92
CA ILE A 28 -10.10 1.66 -1.97
C ILE A 28 -9.71 0.19 -2.16
N SER A 29 -8.68 -0.04 -2.96
CA SER A 29 -7.97 -1.31 -3.01
C SER A 29 -6.49 -1.09 -2.73
N GLY A 30 -5.94 -1.87 -1.80
CA GLY A 30 -4.57 -1.72 -1.38
C GLY A 30 -3.87 -3.05 -1.12
N VAL A 31 -2.55 -3.03 -1.27
CA VAL A 31 -1.67 -4.13 -0.90
C VAL A 31 -0.53 -3.60 -0.05
N SER A 32 -0.14 -4.33 1.00
CA SER A 32 0.99 -3.97 1.86
C SER A 32 0.87 -2.52 2.37
N ALA A 33 1.86 -1.67 2.11
CA ALA A 33 1.84 -0.24 2.47
C ALA A 33 0.59 0.50 1.95
N GLY A 34 0.07 0.13 0.77
CA GLY A 34 -1.17 0.69 0.24
C GLY A 34 -2.42 0.23 1.00
N ALA A 35 -2.41 -0.99 1.56
CA ALA A 35 -3.47 -1.45 2.47
C ALA A 35 -3.42 -0.69 3.79
N LEU A 36 -2.22 -0.43 4.32
CA LEU A 36 -2.00 0.34 5.54
C LEU A 36 -2.49 1.79 5.39
N ALA A 37 -2.06 2.49 4.35
CA ALA A 37 -2.54 3.85 4.07
C ALA A 37 -4.06 3.88 3.85
N GLY A 38 -4.58 2.88 3.12
CA GLY A 38 -6.01 2.74 2.82
C GLY A 38 -6.86 2.53 4.06
N VAL A 39 -6.41 1.72 5.02
CA VAL A 39 -7.19 1.44 6.23
C VAL A 39 -7.31 2.69 7.12
N PHE A 40 -6.23 3.44 7.31
CA PHE A 40 -6.29 4.67 8.09
C PHE A 40 -7.25 5.69 7.45
N TYR A 41 -7.16 5.87 6.14
CA TYR A 41 -8.08 6.76 5.44
C TYR A 41 -9.54 6.27 5.49
N ALA A 42 -9.77 4.99 5.25
CA ALA A 42 -11.10 4.40 5.28
C ALA A 42 -11.74 4.40 6.68
N ASP A 43 -10.93 4.45 7.74
CA ASP A 43 -11.35 4.63 9.14
C ASP A 43 -11.70 6.10 9.48
N GLY A 44 -11.57 7.01 8.50
CA GLY A 44 -11.93 8.43 8.63
C GLY A 44 -10.81 9.35 9.11
N ASN A 45 -9.56 8.93 8.99
CA ASN A 45 -8.41 9.79 9.29
C ASN A 45 -8.03 10.64 8.08
N GLU A 46 -7.72 11.90 8.31
CA GLU A 46 -7.11 12.77 7.30
C GLU A 46 -5.70 12.26 6.95
N PRO A 47 -5.30 12.19 5.66
CA PRO A 47 -4.03 11.59 5.26
C PRO A 47 -2.81 12.19 5.99
N HIS A 48 -2.76 13.51 6.15
CA HIS A 48 -1.66 14.18 6.85
C HIS A 48 -1.58 13.76 8.33
N LYS A 49 -2.71 13.65 9.03
CA LYS A 49 -2.75 13.26 10.45
C LYS A 49 -2.30 11.82 10.71
N VAL A 50 -2.31 10.97 9.69
CA VAL A 50 -1.79 9.60 9.83
C VAL A 50 -0.30 9.60 10.16
N LEU A 51 0.45 10.64 9.74
CA LEU A 51 1.87 10.77 10.09
C LEU A 51 2.10 10.82 11.60
N ASP A 52 1.19 11.46 12.35
CA ASP A 52 1.29 11.61 13.81
C ASP A 52 1.29 10.26 14.53
N TYR A 53 0.59 9.26 13.99
CA TYR A 53 0.58 7.91 14.57
C TYR A 53 1.94 7.21 14.48
N PHE A 54 2.76 7.59 13.49
CA PHE A 54 4.10 7.03 13.29
C PHE A 54 5.21 7.90 13.88
N ALA A 55 4.88 9.13 14.31
CA ALA A 55 5.85 10.05 14.89
C ALA A 55 6.49 9.45 16.15
N GLY A 56 7.82 9.46 16.20
CA GLY A 56 8.59 8.91 17.31
C GLY A 56 8.74 7.39 17.32
N HIS A 57 8.02 6.64 16.49
CA HIS A 57 8.23 5.20 16.34
C HIS A 57 9.44 4.88 15.47
N LYS A 58 10.08 3.76 15.77
CA LYS A 58 11.11 3.13 14.94
C LYS A 58 10.57 1.82 14.38
N PHE A 59 11.17 1.31 13.33
CA PHE A 59 10.81 0.01 12.74
C PHE A 59 10.77 -1.12 13.78
N GLN A 60 11.70 -1.11 14.75
CA GLN A 60 11.78 -2.11 15.82
C GLN A 60 10.59 -2.05 16.78
N ASP A 61 9.94 -0.90 16.93
CA ASP A 61 8.77 -0.73 17.81
C ASP A 61 7.51 -1.38 17.22
N LEU A 62 7.52 -1.59 15.92
CA LEU A 62 6.42 -2.21 15.16
C LEU A 62 6.68 -3.68 14.80
N THR A 63 7.85 -4.23 15.20
CA THR A 63 8.25 -5.59 14.81
C THR A 63 8.99 -6.28 15.92
N LYS A 64 8.80 -7.58 16.08
CA LYS A 64 9.50 -8.40 17.06
C LYS A 64 10.47 -9.35 16.37
N LEU A 65 11.74 -9.28 16.74
CA LEU A 65 12.75 -10.22 16.28
C LEU A 65 12.47 -11.61 16.89
N VAL A 66 12.45 -12.62 16.04
CA VAL A 66 12.22 -14.02 16.45
C VAL A 66 13.36 -14.91 16.00
N ILE A 67 13.45 -16.11 16.57
CA ILE A 67 14.40 -17.13 16.09
C ILE A 67 14.00 -17.49 14.65
N PRO A 68 14.89 -17.33 13.65
CA PRO A 68 14.52 -17.39 12.24
C PRO A 68 14.26 -18.84 11.79
N LYS A 69 13.03 -19.30 12.02
CA LYS A 69 12.52 -20.57 11.47
C LYS A 69 11.79 -20.36 10.14
N VAL A 70 10.90 -19.36 10.10
CA VAL A 70 10.04 -19.06 8.93
C VAL A 70 10.04 -17.58 8.54
N GLY A 71 10.72 -16.72 9.30
CA GLY A 71 10.91 -15.28 9.07
C GLY A 71 11.85 -14.71 10.12
N LEU A 72 12.36 -13.50 9.89
CA LEU A 72 13.24 -12.80 10.81
C LEU A 72 12.47 -12.04 11.91
N PHE A 73 11.25 -11.61 11.59
CA PHE A 73 10.39 -10.80 12.45
C PHE A 73 8.95 -11.33 12.47
N GLU A 74 8.24 -11.03 13.54
CA GLU A 74 6.78 -11.16 13.65
C GLU A 74 6.12 -9.78 13.65
N LEU A 75 4.83 -9.75 13.31
CA LEU A 75 4.01 -8.54 13.23
C LEU A 75 3.01 -8.42 14.39
N SER A 76 3.32 -8.98 15.56
CA SER A 76 2.48 -8.87 16.76
C SER A 76 2.31 -7.41 17.20
N GLU A 77 3.42 -6.70 17.37
CA GLU A 77 3.44 -5.29 17.77
C GLU A 77 2.76 -4.39 16.73
N PHE A 78 2.93 -4.71 15.45
CA PHE A 78 2.23 -4.01 14.36
C PHE A 78 0.71 -4.21 14.42
N LYS A 79 0.24 -5.43 14.73
CA LYS A 79 -1.19 -5.68 14.94
C LYS A 79 -1.74 -4.91 16.14
N ASP A 80 -0.99 -4.85 17.22
CA ASP A 80 -1.39 -4.10 18.42
C ASP A 80 -1.37 -2.59 18.17
N PHE A 81 -0.40 -2.08 17.41
CA PHE A 81 -0.40 -0.69 16.92
C PHE A 81 -1.66 -0.36 16.13
N LEU A 82 -2.06 -1.22 15.17
CA LEU A 82 -3.29 -1.01 14.39
C LEU A 82 -4.54 -1.00 15.28
N LYS A 83 -4.64 -1.97 16.22
CA LYS A 83 -5.77 -2.07 17.15
C LYS A 83 -5.89 -0.84 18.06
N SER A 84 -4.76 -0.22 18.42
CA SER A 84 -4.73 0.95 19.30
C SER A 84 -5.09 2.24 18.57
N ASN A 85 -4.78 2.35 17.27
CA ASN A 85 -4.90 3.60 16.51
C ASN A 85 -6.10 3.63 15.54
N LEU A 86 -6.80 2.51 15.33
CA LEU A 86 -8.00 2.46 14.50
C LEU A 86 -9.26 2.39 15.35
N LYS A 87 -10.31 3.09 14.92
CA LYS A 87 -11.65 3.05 15.52
C LYS A 87 -12.36 1.74 15.17
N ALA A 88 -12.42 1.43 13.87
CA ALA A 88 -12.96 0.17 13.37
C ALA A 88 -12.03 -1.00 13.72
N LYS A 89 -12.61 -2.15 14.03
CA LYS A 89 -11.85 -3.40 14.28
C LYS A 89 -11.99 -4.37 13.12
N LYS A 90 -13.06 -4.26 12.34
CA LYS A 90 -13.35 -5.09 11.17
C LYS A 90 -13.46 -4.25 9.91
N LEU A 91 -13.09 -4.83 8.75
CA LEU A 91 -13.12 -4.13 7.45
C LEU A 91 -14.52 -3.64 7.09
N GLU A 92 -15.55 -4.38 7.44
CA GLU A 92 -16.97 -4.03 7.23
C GLU A 92 -17.48 -2.88 8.13
N GLU A 93 -16.71 -2.46 9.11
CA GLU A 93 -17.01 -1.33 10.01
C GLU A 93 -16.41 0.00 9.51
N LEU A 94 -15.53 -0.06 8.49
CA LEU A 94 -14.89 1.13 7.93
C LEU A 94 -15.90 2.07 7.27
N GLN A 95 -15.65 3.37 7.33
CA GLN A 95 -16.51 4.40 6.72
C GLN A 95 -16.51 4.33 5.19
N LEU A 96 -15.45 3.76 4.60
CA LEU A 96 -15.28 3.57 3.17
C LEU A 96 -14.91 2.11 2.89
N PRO A 97 -15.52 1.45 1.88
CA PRO A 97 -15.15 0.10 1.50
C PRO A 97 -13.66 -0.03 1.15
N LEU A 98 -13.00 -1.02 1.74
CA LEU A 98 -11.59 -1.32 1.49
C LEU A 98 -11.41 -2.78 1.12
N ILE A 99 -10.68 -3.03 0.04
CA ILE A 99 -10.22 -4.37 -0.36
C ILE A 99 -8.73 -4.48 -0.05
N ILE A 100 -8.35 -5.43 0.76
CA ILE A 100 -6.95 -5.74 1.09
C ILE A 100 -6.53 -6.99 0.33
N THR A 101 -5.44 -6.88 -0.43
CA THR A 101 -4.89 -7.99 -1.20
C THR A 101 -3.74 -8.65 -0.44
N ALA A 102 -3.79 -9.97 -0.28
CA ALA A 102 -2.72 -10.81 0.24
C ALA A 102 -2.48 -12.01 -0.70
N THR A 103 -1.41 -12.76 -0.46
CA THR A 103 -1.13 -14.02 -1.15
C THR A 103 -1.41 -15.19 -0.20
N ASP A 104 -2.34 -16.05 -0.58
CA ASP A 104 -2.56 -17.37 0.05
C ASP A 104 -1.36 -18.26 -0.29
N LEU A 105 -0.51 -18.49 0.70
CA LEU A 105 0.76 -19.19 0.52
C LEU A 105 0.56 -20.69 0.30
N ASP A 106 -0.49 -21.26 0.92
CA ASP A 106 -0.75 -22.71 0.84
C ASP A 106 -1.28 -23.13 -0.53
N HIS A 107 -2.01 -22.23 -1.22
CA HIS A 107 -2.65 -22.53 -2.50
C HIS A 107 -2.05 -21.74 -3.69
N GLY A 108 -1.10 -20.84 -3.46
CA GLY A 108 -0.43 -20.07 -4.53
C GLY A 108 -1.35 -19.15 -5.30
N ARG A 109 -2.32 -18.52 -4.62
CA ARG A 109 -3.33 -17.64 -5.23
C ARG A 109 -3.49 -16.32 -4.48
N LEU A 110 -4.13 -15.34 -5.14
CA LEU A 110 -4.53 -14.09 -4.50
C LEU A 110 -5.71 -14.30 -3.55
N ALA A 111 -5.66 -13.61 -2.42
CA ALA A 111 -6.77 -13.43 -1.50
C ALA A 111 -7.13 -11.94 -1.43
N HIS A 112 -8.42 -11.64 -1.55
CA HIS A 112 -8.97 -10.28 -1.48
C HIS A 112 -9.91 -10.17 -0.30
N PHE A 113 -9.45 -9.56 0.78
CA PHE A 113 -10.21 -9.39 2.01
C PHE A 113 -11.05 -8.11 1.94
N HIS A 114 -12.33 -8.23 2.19
CA HIS A 114 -13.28 -7.11 2.35
C HIS A 114 -14.09 -7.23 3.65
N LYS A 115 -13.77 -8.22 4.49
CA LYS A 115 -14.37 -8.48 5.79
C LYS A 115 -13.36 -9.07 6.76
N GLY A 116 -13.69 -8.97 8.07
CA GLY A 116 -12.95 -9.58 9.17
C GLY A 116 -11.97 -8.62 9.84
N ASP A 117 -11.19 -9.13 10.79
CA ASP A 117 -10.29 -8.34 11.63
C ASP A 117 -9.27 -7.56 10.81
N ILE A 118 -9.24 -6.23 10.98
CA ILE A 118 -8.38 -5.33 10.21
C ILE A 118 -6.91 -5.64 10.47
N ALA A 119 -6.53 -5.79 11.74
CA ALA A 119 -5.12 -5.95 12.10
C ALA A 119 -4.52 -7.24 11.52
N GLU A 120 -5.29 -8.32 11.49
CA GLU A 120 -4.87 -9.57 10.86
C GLU A 120 -4.74 -9.45 9.33
N ARG A 121 -5.74 -8.85 8.66
CA ARG A 121 -5.75 -8.74 7.18
C ARG A 121 -4.67 -7.78 6.69
N VAL A 122 -4.45 -6.66 7.38
CA VAL A 122 -3.35 -5.73 7.07
C VAL A 122 -2.00 -6.40 7.33
N ALA A 123 -1.82 -7.09 8.47
CA ALA A 123 -0.59 -7.82 8.74
C ALA A 123 -0.29 -8.90 7.69
N ALA A 124 -1.30 -9.67 7.26
CA ALA A 124 -1.16 -10.64 6.18
C ALA A 124 -0.72 -10.01 4.87
N SER A 125 -1.30 -8.84 4.54
CA SER A 125 -0.92 -8.07 3.34
C SER A 125 0.48 -7.45 3.43
N CYS A 126 0.97 -7.14 4.63
CA CYS A 126 2.29 -6.52 4.87
C CYS A 126 3.40 -7.55 5.17
N CYS A 127 3.07 -8.83 5.22
CA CYS A 127 3.95 -9.91 5.64
C CYS A 127 4.90 -10.34 4.50
N MET A 128 5.93 -9.53 4.22
CA MET A 128 6.88 -9.82 3.15
C MET A 128 7.69 -11.08 3.44
N PRO A 129 7.69 -12.09 2.53
CA PRO A 129 8.49 -13.30 2.67
C PRO A 129 9.96 -13.03 2.98
N VAL A 130 10.59 -13.94 3.70
CA VAL A 130 11.98 -13.86 4.20
C VAL A 130 12.13 -12.89 5.39
N LEU A 131 11.50 -11.70 5.32
CA LEU A 131 11.60 -10.71 6.39
C LEU A 131 10.63 -11.02 7.54
N PHE A 132 9.39 -11.34 7.22
CA PHE A 132 8.35 -11.63 8.22
C PHE A 132 7.90 -13.09 8.16
N ALA A 133 7.53 -13.63 9.32
CA ALA A 133 6.87 -14.92 9.41
C ALA A 133 5.45 -14.83 8.79
N PRO A 134 5.00 -15.83 8.01
CA PRO A 134 3.65 -15.85 7.43
C PRO A 134 2.57 -15.69 8.49
N VAL A 135 1.52 -14.95 8.17
CA VAL A 135 0.37 -14.74 9.07
C VAL A 135 -0.66 -15.84 8.83
N LYS A 136 -1.01 -16.59 9.88
CA LYS A 136 -2.08 -17.58 9.82
C LYS A 136 -3.42 -16.92 10.12
N ILE A 137 -4.38 -17.07 9.19
CA ILE A 137 -5.78 -16.68 9.38
C ILE A 137 -6.62 -17.93 9.11
N ASP A 138 -7.39 -18.32 10.10
CA ASP A 138 -8.06 -19.63 10.13
C ASP A 138 -7.02 -20.76 9.89
N GLU A 139 -7.22 -21.60 8.88
CA GLU A 139 -6.29 -22.69 8.58
C GLU A 139 -5.29 -22.38 7.48
N THR A 140 -5.25 -21.14 6.94
CA THR A 140 -4.44 -20.76 5.78
C THR A 140 -3.32 -19.77 6.17
N TYR A 141 -2.13 -19.97 5.63
CA TYR A 141 -1.02 -19.03 5.77
C TYR A 141 -1.01 -18.00 4.64
N TYR A 142 -0.79 -16.75 5.02
CA TYR A 142 -0.74 -15.62 4.09
C TYR A 142 0.61 -14.91 4.16
N VAL A 143 1.00 -14.39 3.01
CA VAL A 143 2.13 -13.46 2.86
C VAL A 143 1.71 -12.24 2.05
N ASP A 144 2.60 -11.26 1.94
CA ASP A 144 2.35 -9.99 1.24
C ASP A 144 1.76 -10.23 -0.15
N GLY A 145 0.67 -9.52 -0.43
CA GLY A 145 -0.04 -9.61 -1.72
C GLY A 145 0.79 -9.15 -2.90
N GLY A 146 1.81 -8.31 -2.66
CA GLY A 146 2.75 -7.86 -3.67
C GLY A 146 3.52 -8.99 -4.34
N LEU A 147 3.59 -10.19 -3.73
CA LEU A 147 4.18 -11.36 -4.37
C LEU A 147 3.50 -11.69 -5.70
N LEU A 148 2.18 -11.60 -5.78
CA LEU A 148 1.39 -11.92 -6.97
C LEU A 148 0.75 -10.71 -7.64
N MET A 149 0.41 -9.65 -6.89
CA MET A 149 -0.23 -8.44 -7.40
C MET A 149 0.14 -7.22 -6.55
N ASN A 150 1.15 -6.47 -6.95
CA ASN A 150 1.60 -5.32 -6.18
C ASN A 150 0.78 -4.05 -6.37
N LEU A 151 0.00 -3.93 -7.43
CA LEU A 151 -0.88 -2.79 -7.72
C LEU A 151 -2.29 -3.30 -8.04
N PRO A 152 -3.20 -3.43 -7.06
CA PRO A 152 -4.43 -4.20 -7.21
C PRO A 152 -5.57 -3.43 -7.92
N VAL A 153 -5.33 -2.89 -9.11
CA VAL A 153 -6.32 -2.16 -9.92
C VAL A 153 -7.46 -3.08 -10.37
N SER A 154 -7.13 -4.30 -10.79
CA SER A 154 -8.11 -5.29 -11.28
C SER A 154 -9.20 -5.62 -10.26
N THR A 155 -8.91 -5.49 -8.96
CA THR A 155 -9.87 -5.82 -7.89
C THR A 155 -11.11 -4.92 -7.89
N ILE A 156 -10.94 -3.67 -8.35
CA ILE A 156 -12.02 -2.66 -8.38
C ILE A 156 -12.38 -2.21 -9.79
N ARG A 157 -11.60 -2.56 -10.83
CA ARG A 157 -11.79 -2.05 -12.19
C ARG A 157 -13.19 -2.28 -12.74
N ARG A 158 -13.83 -3.42 -12.42
CA ARG A 158 -15.15 -3.78 -12.95
C ARG A 158 -16.31 -3.06 -12.25
N VAL A 159 -16.08 -2.51 -11.07
CA VAL A 159 -17.11 -1.86 -10.24
C VAL A 159 -16.92 -0.36 -10.15
N CYS A 160 -15.83 0.18 -10.71
CA CYS A 160 -15.53 1.60 -10.75
C CYS A 160 -15.57 2.12 -12.18
N GLU A 161 -16.21 3.26 -12.39
CA GLU A 161 -16.15 3.98 -13.66
C GLU A 161 -14.74 4.51 -13.91
N LYS A 162 -14.12 5.09 -12.88
CA LYS A 162 -12.75 5.63 -12.89
C LYS A 162 -11.91 5.02 -11.81
N VAL A 163 -10.65 4.72 -12.13
CA VAL A 163 -9.66 4.20 -11.18
C VAL A 163 -8.40 5.04 -11.20
N VAL A 164 -8.09 5.64 -10.07
CA VAL A 164 -6.80 6.28 -9.80
C VAL A 164 -5.87 5.24 -9.17
N ALA A 165 -4.75 4.96 -9.79
CA ALA A 165 -3.72 4.09 -9.26
C ALA A 165 -2.55 4.92 -8.72
N ILE A 166 -2.12 4.63 -7.48
CA ILE A 166 -0.93 5.22 -6.88
C ILE A 166 0.09 4.10 -6.71
N ASN A 167 1.21 4.20 -7.42
CA ASN A 167 2.29 3.20 -7.40
C ASN A 167 3.56 3.82 -6.83
N VAL A 168 3.92 3.45 -5.60
CA VAL A 168 5.11 3.94 -4.89
C VAL A 168 6.32 3.01 -5.03
N SER A 169 6.24 2.01 -5.89
CA SER A 169 7.29 1.02 -6.14
C SER A 169 7.64 0.90 -7.62
N PRO A 170 8.08 1.98 -8.29
CA PRO A 170 8.54 1.90 -9.67
C PRO A 170 9.77 0.99 -9.80
N LEU A 171 9.99 0.46 -10.99
CA LEU A 171 11.10 -0.48 -11.24
C LEU A 171 12.45 0.23 -11.21
N MET A 172 13.20 0.06 -10.15
CA MET A 172 14.58 0.55 -9.99
C MET A 172 15.45 -0.54 -9.35
N ALA A 173 16.74 -0.51 -9.61
CA ALA A 173 17.68 -1.55 -9.20
C ALA A 173 18.84 -0.98 -8.36
N PRO A 174 18.63 -0.58 -7.10
CA PRO A 174 19.67 -0.02 -6.26
C PRO A 174 20.80 -1.04 -6.01
N LYS A 175 21.97 -0.56 -5.63
CA LYS A 175 23.10 -1.43 -5.24
C LYS A 175 22.72 -2.33 -4.07
N TYR A 176 23.23 -3.54 -4.03
CA TYR A 176 22.96 -4.51 -2.96
C TYR A 176 24.21 -5.30 -2.57
N LYS A 177 24.19 -5.91 -1.38
CA LYS A 177 25.25 -6.82 -0.92
C LYS A 177 24.98 -8.24 -1.43
N MET A 178 26.01 -8.95 -1.89
CA MET A 178 25.89 -10.33 -2.35
C MET A 178 25.86 -11.28 -1.15
N ASN A 179 24.67 -11.60 -0.65
CA ASN A 179 24.41 -12.63 0.35
C ASN A 179 22.99 -13.21 0.14
N ILE A 180 22.71 -14.37 0.72
CA ILE A 180 21.47 -15.12 0.51
C ILE A 180 20.23 -14.27 0.76
N VAL A 181 20.19 -13.55 1.89
CA VAL A 181 19.03 -12.73 2.26
C VAL A 181 18.85 -11.57 1.28
N SER A 182 19.93 -10.86 0.95
CA SER A 182 19.87 -9.74 0.00
C SER A 182 19.47 -10.19 -1.41
N VAL A 183 19.94 -11.36 -1.86
CA VAL A 183 19.53 -11.93 -3.16
C VAL A 183 18.06 -12.30 -3.15
N ALA A 184 17.58 -12.98 -2.10
CA ALA A 184 16.17 -13.37 -1.97
C ALA A 184 15.24 -12.14 -1.92
N LEU A 185 15.58 -11.14 -1.11
CA LEU A 185 14.82 -9.88 -1.02
C LEU A 185 14.83 -9.11 -2.35
N ARG A 186 15.97 -9.10 -3.06
CA ARG A 186 16.05 -8.46 -4.37
C ARG A 186 15.21 -9.17 -5.42
N SER A 187 15.27 -10.50 -5.45
CA SER A 187 14.42 -11.30 -6.36
C SER A 187 12.94 -11.07 -6.09
N TYR A 188 12.55 -11.03 -4.82
CA TYR A 188 11.20 -10.64 -4.41
C TYR A 188 10.82 -9.25 -4.91
N ASN A 189 11.71 -8.26 -4.74
CA ASN A 189 11.46 -6.91 -5.22
C ASN A 189 11.26 -6.83 -6.74
N PHE A 190 11.95 -7.65 -7.53
CA PHE A 190 11.72 -7.70 -8.97
C PHE A 190 10.37 -8.30 -9.34
N MET A 191 9.95 -9.39 -8.69
CA MET A 191 8.61 -9.97 -8.88
C MET A 191 7.52 -8.97 -8.49
N PHE A 192 7.66 -8.36 -7.33
CA PHE A 192 6.80 -7.35 -6.75
C PHE A 192 6.58 -6.16 -7.69
N ARG A 193 7.63 -5.68 -8.34
CA ARG A 193 7.56 -4.57 -9.28
C ARG A 193 7.06 -4.99 -10.65
N SER A 194 7.51 -6.13 -11.16
CA SER A 194 7.15 -6.59 -12.51
C SER A 194 5.66 -6.93 -12.63
N ASN A 195 5.03 -7.49 -11.58
CA ASN A 195 3.62 -7.83 -11.63
C ASN A 195 2.68 -6.60 -11.56
N SER A 196 3.21 -5.41 -11.30
CA SER A 196 2.44 -4.16 -11.35
C SER A 196 2.22 -3.64 -12.79
N PHE A 197 3.03 -4.03 -13.77
CA PHE A 197 2.93 -3.51 -15.14
C PHE A 197 1.55 -3.73 -15.78
N PRO A 198 0.97 -4.95 -15.79
CA PRO A 198 -0.34 -5.16 -16.40
C PRO A 198 -1.48 -4.45 -15.66
N GLU A 199 -1.27 -4.09 -14.41
CA GLU A 199 -2.25 -3.35 -13.60
C GLU A 199 -2.22 -1.84 -13.87
N ARG A 200 -1.03 -1.29 -14.20
CA ARG A 200 -0.87 0.14 -14.53
C ARG A 200 -1.72 0.56 -15.72
N GLU A 201 -1.79 -0.28 -16.75
CA GLU A 201 -2.54 -0.04 -17.98
C GLU A 201 -4.07 -0.02 -17.77
N LYS A 202 -4.55 -0.57 -16.67
CA LYS A 202 -5.97 -0.62 -16.33
C LYS A 202 -6.46 0.61 -15.56
N ALA A 203 -5.57 1.50 -15.14
CA ALA A 203 -5.90 2.71 -14.43
C ALA A 203 -6.22 3.85 -15.40
N ASP A 204 -7.21 4.68 -15.06
CA ASP A 204 -7.52 5.89 -15.81
C ASP A 204 -6.52 7.01 -15.49
N LEU A 205 -6.00 7.05 -14.26
CA LEU A 205 -4.94 7.95 -13.83
C LEU A 205 -3.91 7.15 -13.04
N LEU A 206 -2.65 7.25 -13.45
CA LEU A 206 -1.52 6.63 -12.76
C LEU A 206 -0.63 7.70 -12.14
N ILE A 207 -0.46 7.62 -10.83
CA ILE A 207 0.42 8.47 -10.03
C ILE A 207 1.63 7.64 -9.59
N GLU A 208 2.82 8.03 -10.03
CA GLU A 208 4.09 7.39 -9.65
C GLU A 208 5.05 8.46 -9.13
N PRO A 209 5.12 8.66 -7.79
CA PRO A 209 6.04 9.63 -7.21
C PRO A 209 7.49 9.32 -7.56
N TYR A 210 8.24 10.36 -7.89
CA TYR A 210 9.66 10.28 -8.22
C TYR A 210 10.51 10.23 -6.95
N ASN A 211 11.79 9.87 -7.09
CA ASN A 211 12.81 9.97 -6.04
C ASN A 211 12.54 9.17 -4.76
N LEU A 212 11.71 8.12 -4.82
CA LEU A 212 11.44 7.28 -3.66
C LEU A 212 12.53 6.22 -3.39
N ASP A 213 13.48 6.01 -4.30
CA ASP A 213 14.48 4.93 -4.17
C ASP A 213 15.61 5.24 -3.21
N GLY A 214 15.79 6.50 -2.83
CA GLY A 214 16.79 6.94 -1.86
C GLY A 214 16.46 6.57 -0.42
N TYR A 215 15.21 6.20 -0.12
CA TYR A 215 14.76 5.93 1.24
C TYR A 215 14.94 4.46 1.62
N SER A 216 15.62 4.24 2.75
CA SER A 216 15.74 2.90 3.36
C SER A 216 14.43 2.51 4.04
N ASN A 217 14.10 1.22 3.99
CA ASN A 217 12.86 0.67 4.58
C ASN A 217 12.75 0.84 6.12
N ARG A 218 13.76 1.40 6.80
CA ARG A 218 13.81 1.57 8.25
C ARG A 218 13.75 3.02 8.71
N GLU A 219 13.74 3.99 7.78
CA GLU A 219 13.81 5.43 8.06
C GLU A 219 12.41 6.03 8.27
N LEU A 220 11.70 5.60 9.34
CA LEU A 220 10.38 6.16 9.69
C LEU A 220 10.43 7.67 9.97
N GLU A 221 11.58 8.19 10.40
CA GLU A 221 11.83 9.63 10.58
C GLU A 221 11.74 10.43 9.27
N LYS A 222 11.76 9.75 8.11
CA LYS A 222 11.58 10.35 6.79
C LYS A 222 10.13 10.37 6.30
N ALA A 223 9.17 10.02 7.16
CA ALA A 223 7.76 9.91 6.79
C ALA A 223 7.21 11.18 6.13
N GLU A 224 7.49 12.36 6.71
CA GLU A 224 7.05 13.66 6.17
C GLU A 224 7.67 13.94 4.79
N GLU A 225 8.95 13.68 4.64
CA GLU A 225 9.69 13.87 3.38
C GLU A 225 9.10 12.99 2.26
N ILE A 226 8.81 11.72 2.59
CA ILE A 226 8.19 10.76 1.67
C ILE A 226 6.75 11.16 1.33
N PHE A 227 5.98 11.62 2.32
CA PHE A 227 4.64 12.19 2.12
C PHE A 227 4.67 13.31 1.09
N MET A 228 5.59 14.28 1.25
CA MET A 228 5.74 15.40 0.32
C MET A 228 6.10 14.96 -1.10
N GLN A 229 6.87 13.87 -1.28
CA GLN A 229 7.11 13.31 -2.62
C GLN A 229 5.81 12.86 -3.29
N GLY A 230 4.92 12.19 -2.55
CA GLY A 230 3.61 11.78 -3.06
C GLY A 230 2.71 12.97 -3.37
N TYR A 231 2.67 13.95 -2.47
CA TYR A 231 1.89 15.17 -2.61
C TYR A 231 2.29 15.98 -3.85
N ASN A 232 3.58 16.29 -3.98
CA ASN A 232 4.11 17.09 -5.09
C ASN A 232 3.92 16.38 -6.43
N ALA A 233 4.28 15.09 -6.52
CA ALA A 233 4.11 14.33 -7.75
C ALA A 233 2.66 14.26 -8.21
N THR A 234 1.71 14.24 -7.29
CA THR A 234 0.28 14.24 -7.62
C THR A 234 -0.14 15.59 -8.16
N ASN A 235 0.23 16.70 -7.51
CA ASN A 235 -0.07 18.04 -8.01
C ASN A 235 0.55 18.27 -9.40
N ASP A 236 1.81 17.90 -9.61
CA ASP A 236 2.49 18.00 -10.92
C ASP A 236 1.74 17.26 -12.04
N ILE A 237 1.20 16.07 -11.73
CA ILE A 237 0.42 15.30 -12.69
C ILE A 237 -0.93 15.97 -12.98
N LEU A 238 -1.63 16.43 -11.95
CA LEU A 238 -2.93 17.08 -12.10
C LEU A 238 -2.80 18.39 -12.90
N GLU A 239 -1.80 19.20 -12.61
CA GLU A 239 -1.50 20.42 -13.36
C GLU A 239 -1.14 20.12 -14.83
N ARG A 240 -0.25 19.17 -15.08
CA ARG A 240 0.15 18.76 -16.43
C ARG A 240 -1.02 18.28 -17.27
N LEU A 241 -1.99 17.60 -16.66
CA LEU A 241 -3.19 17.11 -17.34
C LEU A 241 -4.31 18.15 -17.35
N GLN A 242 -4.08 19.36 -16.85
CA GLN A 242 -5.06 20.43 -16.74
C GLN A 242 -6.36 19.99 -16.05
N ILE A 243 -6.19 19.16 -15.02
CA ILE A 243 -7.31 18.65 -14.25
C ILE A 243 -7.73 19.71 -13.24
N GLU A 244 -8.73 20.48 -13.58
CA GLU A 244 -9.35 21.43 -12.67
C GLU A 244 -10.17 20.74 -11.57
N LYS A 245 -10.36 21.42 -10.43
CA LYS A 245 -11.18 20.92 -9.32
C LYS A 245 -12.54 20.41 -9.81
N GLY A 246 -12.84 19.17 -9.48
CA GLY A 246 -14.13 18.53 -9.79
C GLY A 246 -14.36 18.13 -11.25
N THR A 247 -13.39 18.36 -12.18
CA THR A 247 -13.55 18.09 -13.61
C THR A 247 -13.07 16.72 -14.06
N ILE A 248 -12.22 16.06 -13.29
CA ILE A 248 -11.60 14.77 -13.65
C ILE A 248 -12.61 13.72 -14.10
N TRP A 249 -13.79 13.73 -13.49
CA TRP A 249 -14.83 12.75 -13.76
C TRP A 249 -15.74 13.11 -14.94
N LYS A 250 -15.77 14.38 -15.35
CA LYS A 250 -16.56 14.85 -16.49
C LYS A 250 -15.83 14.69 -17.83
N ALA A 251 -14.52 14.90 -17.88
CA ALA A 251 -13.74 14.87 -19.13
C ALA A 251 -13.51 13.47 -19.69
N VAL A 252 -13.46 12.43 -18.86
CA VAL A 252 -13.12 11.06 -19.29
C VAL A 252 -14.34 10.21 -19.64
N SER A 253 -15.56 10.64 -19.31
CA SER A 253 -16.80 9.94 -19.70
C SER A 253 -17.10 9.97 -21.20
N TYR A 254 -16.38 10.77 -21.99
CA TYR A 254 -16.61 10.94 -23.44
C TYR A 254 -15.65 10.15 -24.35
N THR A 255 -14.69 9.40 -23.80
CA THR A 255 -13.66 8.72 -24.61
C THR A 255 -13.88 7.21 -24.77
N HIS A 256 -14.96 6.66 -24.26
CA HIS A 256 -15.30 5.23 -24.43
C HIS A 256 -16.77 5.08 -24.81
N LEU A 257 -17.15 5.62 -26.01
CA LEU A 257 -18.26 5.18 -26.82
C LEU A 257 -17.74 4.62 -28.13
#